data_0c04ca57de012a1aada170118d51bec2
#
_entry.id   0c04ca57de012a1aada170118d51bec2
#
_cell.length_a   1.000
_cell.length_b   1.000
_cell.length_c   1.000
_cell.angle_alpha   90.00
_cell.angle_beta   90.00
_cell.angle_gamma   90.00
#
_symmetry.space_group_name_H-M   'P 1'
#
loop_
_entity.id
_entity.type
_entity.pdbx_description
1 polymer ?
#
loop_
_entity_poly.entity_id
_entity_poly.type
_entity_poly.pdbx_seq_one_letter_code
_entity_poly.pdbx_strand_id
1 'polypeptide(L)'
;MEDNKTIFSYLGELFATYGIIMLMFIILNLMLGDTAKGYSSFFEYGRGNLSTNTMLQLFLFAVIVCVTRNVFLTDRLIKKMSILARNLVFFLTITAVMIVFIILFAWFPVNDISAWIGFVISFAVCSAIGILISKLKEKAENQKMAQALERFQNEEKTE
;
A
#
# COMPACT_ATOMS: atom_id res chain seq x y z
N MET A 1 0.03 -16.54 -19.05
CA MET A 1 1.46 -16.82 -18.84
C MET A 1 1.78 -16.41 -17.41
N GLU A 2 1.93 -17.38 -16.50
CA GLU A 2 2.45 -17.10 -15.16
C GLU A 2 3.95 -16.82 -15.33
N ASP A 3 4.31 -15.54 -15.29
CA ASP A 3 5.71 -15.16 -15.17
C ASP A 3 6.25 -15.78 -13.87
N ASN A 4 7.21 -16.70 -14.01
CA ASN A 4 8.00 -17.20 -12.90
C ASN A 4 8.71 -16.00 -12.28
N LYS A 5 8.06 -15.34 -11.30
CA LYS A 5 8.66 -14.21 -10.60
C LYS A 5 9.97 -14.67 -9.97
N THR A 6 11.05 -14.11 -10.44
CA THR A 6 12.38 -14.35 -9.91
C THR A 6 12.49 -13.71 -8.51
N ILE A 7 13.36 -14.22 -7.65
CA ILE A 7 13.65 -13.63 -6.32
C ILE A 7 13.94 -12.12 -6.42
N PHE A 8 14.63 -11.69 -7.48
CA PHE A 8 14.89 -10.28 -7.75
C PHE A 8 13.61 -9.45 -7.97
N SER A 9 12.56 -10.04 -8.57
CA SER A 9 11.27 -9.38 -8.73
C SER A 9 10.58 -9.15 -7.39
N TYR A 10 10.63 -10.12 -6.47
CA TYR A 10 10.08 -9.97 -5.12
C TYR A 10 10.84 -8.93 -4.30
N LEU A 11 12.18 -8.91 -4.40
CA LEU A 11 13.00 -7.88 -3.77
C LEU A 11 12.71 -6.49 -4.34
N GLY A 12 12.57 -6.36 -5.65
CA GLY A 12 12.18 -5.11 -6.29
C GLY A 12 10.83 -4.59 -5.81
N GLU A 13 9.83 -5.47 -5.69
CA GLU A 13 8.51 -5.15 -5.14
C GLU A 13 8.59 -4.71 -3.68
N LEU A 14 9.41 -5.37 -2.86
CA LEU A 14 9.62 -5.03 -1.45
C LEU A 14 10.26 -3.64 -1.32
N PHE A 15 11.36 -3.39 -2.02
CA PHE A 15 12.03 -2.09 -1.98
C PHE A 15 11.17 -0.96 -2.54
N ALA A 16 10.42 -1.19 -3.60
CA ALA A 16 9.47 -0.21 -4.13
C ALA A 16 8.37 0.10 -3.09
N THR A 17 7.78 -0.91 -2.45
CA THR A 17 6.77 -0.74 -1.40
C THR A 17 7.33 0.02 -0.20
N TYR A 18 8.52 -0.39 0.28
CA TYR A 18 9.20 0.29 1.39
C TYR A 18 9.55 1.74 1.03
N GLY A 19 10.06 1.98 -0.18
CA GLY A 19 10.38 3.32 -0.67
C GLY A 19 9.17 4.25 -0.68
N ILE A 20 8.01 3.76 -1.12
CA ILE A 20 6.75 4.52 -1.10
C ILE A 20 6.33 4.82 0.34
N ILE A 21 6.36 3.84 1.23
CA ILE A 21 6.01 4.01 2.65
C ILE A 21 6.94 5.04 3.30
N MET A 22 8.25 4.95 3.05
CA MET A 22 9.24 5.89 3.57
C MET A 22 9.03 7.30 3.03
N LEU A 23 8.76 7.46 1.74
CA LEU A 23 8.48 8.76 1.13
C LEU A 23 7.25 9.42 1.77
N MET A 24 6.17 8.68 1.93
CA MET A 24 4.96 9.15 2.60
C MET A 24 5.24 9.54 4.05
N PHE A 25 6.03 8.73 4.76
CA PHE A 25 6.42 9.01 6.13
C PHE A 25 7.29 10.28 6.25
N ILE A 26 8.24 10.47 5.33
CA ILE A 26 9.08 11.69 5.30
C ILE A 26 8.20 12.92 5.09
N ILE A 27 7.25 12.88 4.16
CA ILE A 27 6.32 14.00 3.92
C ILE A 27 5.50 14.29 5.18
N LEU A 28 4.95 13.27 5.83
CA LEU A 28 4.21 13.43 7.08
C LEU A 28 5.08 13.99 8.20
N ASN A 29 6.32 13.53 8.32
CA ASN A 29 7.27 14.05 9.32
C ASN A 29 7.59 15.53 9.09
N LEU A 30 7.77 15.95 7.84
CA LEU A 30 8.00 17.35 7.51
C LEU A 30 6.79 18.24 7.79
N MET A 31 5.57 17.70 7.67
CA MET A 31 4.34 18.45 7.92
C MET A 31 3.93 18.48 9.39
N LEU A 32 4.05 17.36 10.08
CA LEU A 32 3.46 17.14 11.41
C LEU A 32 4.50 16.88 12.51
N GLY A 33 5.78 16.72 12.18
CA GLY A 33 6.79 16.22 13.10
C GLY A 33 6.89 17.03 14.40
N ASP A 34 6.82 18.36 14.33
CA ASP A 34 6.90 19.21 15.53
C ASP A 34 5.58 19.23 16.31
N THR A 35 4.44 19.16 15.61
CA THR A 35 3.10 19.15 16.23
C THR A 35 2.81 17.85 16.94
N ALA A 36 3.31 16.73 16.38
CA ALA A 36 3.11 15.39 16.91
C ALA A 36 4.23 14.91 17.85
N LYS A 37 5.25 15.76 18.06
CA LYS A 37 6.34 15.48 19.00
C LYS A 37 5.81 15.29 20.40
N GLY A 38 6.20 14.16 21.03
CA GLY A 38 5.73 13.78 22.37
C GLY A 38 4.35 13.10 22.38
N TYR A 39 3.67 13.07 21.24
CA TYR A 39 2.36 12.40 21.10
C TYR A 39 2.45 11.03 20.40
N SER A 40 3.43 10.88 19.53
CA SER A 40 3.63 9.70 18.71
C SER A 40 5.08 9.26 18.74
N SER A 41 5.32 7.96 18.89
CA SER A 41 6.68 7.39 18.80
C SER A 41 7.31 7.59 17.41
N PHE A 42 6.50 7.79 16.37
CA PHE A 42 7.00 8.12 15.04
C PHE A 42 7.68 9.48 14.96
N PHE A 43 7.22 10.45 15.75
CA PHE A 43 7.68 11.83 15.70
C PHE A 43 8.46 12.23 16.96
N GLU A 44 9.01 11.26 17.70
CA GLU A 44 9.72 11.45 18.94
C GLU A 44 10.83 12.50 18.82
N TYR A 45 11.55 12.51 17.70
CA TYR A 45 12.67 13.43 17.45
C TYR A 45 12.26 14.73 16.76
N GLY A 46 10.96 14.92 16.45
CA GLY A 46 10.44 16.10 15.77
C GLY A 46 10.73 16.16 14.28
N ARG A 47 10.49 17.32 13.69
CA ARG A 47 10.58 17.56 12.26
C ARG A 47 12.00 17.33 11.72
N GLY A 48 12.08 16.60 10.61
CA GLY A 48 13.33 16.33 9.89
C GLY A 48 14.21 15.24 10.50
N ASN A 49 13.85 14.71 11.67
CA ASN A 49 14.59 13.63 12.31
C ASN A 49 13.82 12.31 12.23
N LEU A 50 14.52 11.24 11.89
CA LEU A 50 13.95 9.90 11.77
C LEU A 50 14.69 8.94 12.70
N SER A 51 13.92 8.19 13.51
CA SER A 51 14.49 7.12 14.32
C SER A 51 14.82 5.91 13.44
N THR A 52 15.99 5.31 13.66
CA THR A 52 16.33 4.03 13.04
C THR A 52 15.32 2.94 13.40
N ASN A 53 14.80 2.97 14.64
CA ASN A 53 13.77 2.06 15.09
C ASN A 53 12.48 2.21 14.25
N THR A 54 12.05 3.43 13.99
CA THR A 54 10.90 3.71 13.11
C THR A 54 11.13 3.18 11.69
N MET A 55 12.33 3.37 11.14
CA MET A 55 12.67 2.85 9.81
C MET A 55 12.58 1.32 9.77
N LEU A 56 13.06 0.62 10.80
CA LEU A 56 12.98 -0.84 10.90
C LEU A 56 11.53 -1.32 11.05
N GLN A 57 10.70 -0.63 11.83
CA GLN A 57 9.28 -0.93 11.97
C GLN A 57 8.54 -0.80 10.63
N LEU A 58 8.80 0.29 9.88
CA LEU A 58 8.24 0.50 8.56
C LEU A 58 8.74 -0.53 7.54
N PHE A 59 10.01 -0.96 7.65
CA PHE A 59 10.53 -2.03 6.82
C PHE A 59 9.84 -3.37 7.11
N LEU A 60 9.67 -3.73 8.38
CA LEU A 60 8.94 -4.93 8.79
C LEU A 60 7.50 -4.88 8.29
N PHE A 61 6.84 -3.73 8.40
CA PHE A 61 5.50 -3.54 7.87
C PHE A 61 5.47 -3.74 6.35
N ALA A 62 6.43 -3.19 5.60
CA ALA A 62 6.54 -3.38 4.16
C ALA A 62 6.71 -4.86 3.77
N VAL A 63 7.51 -5.62 4.53
CA VAL A 63 7.67 -7.08 4.32
C VAL A 63 6.31 -7.77 4.46
N ILE A 64 5.56 -7.48 5.53
CA ILE A 64 4.25 -8.10 5.78
C ILE A 64 3.27 -7.72 4.66
N VAL A 65 3.24 -6.46 4.21
CA VAL A 65 2.40 -6.01 3.09
C VAL A 65 2.74 -6.79 1.82
N CYS A 66 4.03 -6.95 1.49
CA CYS A 66 4.46 -7.71 0.30
C CYS A 66 4.08 -9.19 0.38
N VAL A 67 4.28 -9.82 1.54
CA VAL A 67 3.89 -11.23 1.76
C VAL A 67 2.38 -11.37 1.62
N THR A 68 1.60 -10.53 2.29
CA THR A 68 0.14 -10.53 2.25
C THR A 68 -0.37 -10.32 0.82
N ARG A 69 0.24 -9.39 0.07
CA ARG A 69 -0.09 -9.15 -1.33
C ARG A 69 0.16 -10.39 -2.19
N ASN A 70 1.29 -11.05 -2.03
CA ASN A 70 1.61 -12.26 -2.78
C ASN A 70 0.69 -13.43 -2.42
N VAL A 71 0.24 -13.52 -1.17
CA VAL A 71 -0.70 -14.56 -0.72
C VAL A 71 -2.11 -14.33 -1.29
N PHE A 72 -2.64 -13.12 -1.20
CA PHE A 72 -4.04 -12.84 -1.52
C PHE A 72 -4.26 -12.42 -2.98
N LEU A 73 -3.32 -11.72 -3.63
CA LEU A 73 -3.48 -11.22 -4.99
C LEU A 73 -2.91 -12.15 -6.07
N THR A 74 -2.16 -13.20 -5.68
CA THR A 74 -1.69 -14.21 -6.64
C THR A 74 -2.71 -15.34 -6.73
N ASP A 75 -3.01 -15.81 -7.95
CA ASP A 75 -3.99 -16.88 -8.21
C ASP A 75 -3.61 -18.24 -7.64
N ARG A 76 -2.46 -18.35 -6.96
CA ARG A 76 -1.93 -19.60 -6.40
C ARG A 76 -2.76 -20.19 -5.26
N LEU A 77 -3.28 -19.34 -4.37
CA LEU A 77 -3.93 -19.80 -3.13
C LEU A 77 -5.46 -19.67 -3.15
N ILE A 78 -6.00 -18.71 -3.90
CA ILE A 78 -7.43 -18.42 -3.83
C ILE A 78 -8.05 -18.37 -5.25
N LYS A 79 -8.18 -19.54 -5.89
CA LYS A 79 -8.75 -19.66 -7.25
C LYS A 79 -10.26 -19.42 -7.33
N LYS A 80 -11.01 -19.48 -6.22
CA LYS A 80 -12.48 -19.44 -6.21
C LYS A 80 -13.11 -18.11 -5.80
N MET A 81 -12.33 -17.12 -5.38
CA MET A 81 -12.88 -15.82 -4.96
C MET A 81 -12.88 -14.82 -6.10
N SER A 82 -13.91 -13.96 -6.14
CA SER A 82 -13.95 -12.84 -7.07
C SER A 82 -12.79 -11.87 -6.79
N ILE A 83 -12.31 -11.17 -7.81
CA ILE A 83 -11.23 -10.18 -7.70
C ILE A 83 -11.56 -9.11 -6.65
N LEU A 84 -12.84 -8.69 -6.58
CA LEU A 84 -13.31 -7.73 -5.60
C LEU A 84 -13.20 -8.25 -4.15
N ALA A 85 -13.62 -9.50 -3.92
CA ALA A 85 -13.54 -10.12 -2.60
C ALA A 85 -12.09 -10.29 -2.14
N ARG A 86 -11.19 -10.64 -3.05
CA ARG A 86 -9.75 -10.79 -2.83
C ARG A 86 -9.11 -9.46 -2.38
N ASN A 87 -9.43 -8.38 -3.08
CA ASN A 87 -8.97 -7.04 -2.73
C ASN A 87 -9.52 -6.58 -1.36
N LEU A 88 -10.77 -6.90 -1.05
CA LEU A 88 -11.37 -6.57 0.23
C LEU A 88 -10.69 -7.31 1.39
N VAL A 89 -10.47 -8.61 1.24
CA VAL A 89 -9.77 -9.42 2.27
C VAL A 89 -8.33 -8.93 2.45
N PHE A 90 -7.60 -8.66 1.38
CA PHE A 90 -6.28 -8.06 1.45
C PHE A 90 -6.29 -6.75 2.25
N PHE A 91 -7.22 -5.85 1.93
CA PHE A 91 -7.36 -4.56 2.59
C PHE A 91 -7.66 -4.71 4.09
N LEU A 92 -8.61 -5.58 4.45
CA LEU A 92 -8.94 -5.87 5.85
C LEU A 92 -7.75 -6.46 6.61
N THR A 93 -7.00 -7.35 5.98
CA THR A 93 -5.80 -7.95 6.58
C THR A 93 -4.72 -6.89 6.86
N ILE A 94 -4.44 -6.00 5.91
CA ILE A 94 -3.46 -4.92 6.10
C ILE A 94 -3.92 -3.96 7.19
N THR A 95 -5.22 -3.63 7.25
CA THR A 95 -5.79 -2.80 8.33
C THR A 95 -5.59 -3.46 9.70
N ALA A 96 -5.87 -4.76 9.82
CA ALA A 96 -5.67 -5.49 11.05
C ALA A 96 -4.18 -5.51 11.47
N VAL A 97 -3.28 -5.76 10.54
CA VAL A 97 -1.83 -5.70 10.79
C VAL A 97 -1.40 -4.31 11.26
N MET A 98 -1.91 -3.25 10.63
CA MET A 98 -1.61 -1.87 11.02
C MET A 98 -2.06 -1.57 12.45
N ILE A 99 -3.28 -2.01 12.84
CA ILE A 99 -3.79 -1.86 14.21
C ILE A 99 -2.87 -2.58 15.21
N VAL A 100 -2.42 -3.79 14.89
CA VAL A 100 -1.47 -4.53 15.73
C VAL A 100 -0.15 -3.76 15.88
N PHE A 101 0.38 -3.18 14.82
CA PHE A 101 1.59 -2.36 14.86
C PHE A 101 1.41 -1.10 15.71
N ILE A 102 0.27 -0.41 15.59
CA ILE A 102 -0.06 0.76 16.41
C ILE A 102 0.01 0.41 17.90
N ILE A 103 -0.57 -0.73 18.28
CA ILE A 103 -0.60 -1.19 19.68
C ILE A 103 0.79 -1.63 20.17
N LEU A 104 1.52 -2.42 19.37
CA LEU A 104 2.81 -2.97 19.76
C LEU A 104 3.91 -1.90 19.84
N PHE A 105 3.91 -0.95 18.92
CA PHE A 105 4.96 0.05 18.82
C PHE A 105 4.56 1.43 19.35
N ALA A 106 3.35 1.53 19.92
CA ALA A 106 2.80 2.78 20.45
C ALA A 106 2.94 3.95 19.45
N TRP A 107 2.56 3.72 18.19
CA TRP A 107 2.67 4.73 17.14
C TRP A 107 1.92 6.01 17.49
N PHE A 108 0.82 5.88 18.23
CA PHE A 108 0.12 6.98 18.90
C PHE A 108 -0.56 6.45 20.18
N PRO A 109 -1.01 7.34 21.10
CA PRO A 109 -1.65 6.95 22.35
C PRO A 109 -2.93 6.15 22.09
N VAL A 110 -2.95 4.88 22.50
CA VAL A 110 -4.07 3.95 22.25
C VAL A 110 -5.34 4.40 22.98
N ASN A 111 -5.18 5.16 24.07
CA ASN A 111 -6.31 5.65 24.89
C ASN A 111 -6.91 6.97 24.37
N ASP A 112 -6.36 7.55 23.33
CA ASP A 112 -6.85 8.80 22.76
C ASP A 112 -7.77 8.54 21.56
N ILE A 113 -9.06 8.76 21.78
CA ILE A 113 -10.08 8.60 20.72
C ILE A 113 -9.82 9.53 19.54
N SER A 114 -9.27 10.74 19.77
CA SER A 114 -8.95 11.69 18.69
C SER A 114 -7.90 11.13 17.73
N ALA A 115 -6.90 10.41 18.27
CA ALA A 115 -5.88 9.75 17.47
C ALA A 115 -6.48 8.65 16.57
N TRP A 116 -7.42 7.87 17.10
CA TRP A 116 -8.14 6.85 16.33
C TRP A 116 -9.03 7.44 15.23
N ILE A 117 -9.75 8.52 15.53
CA ILE A 117 -10.54 9.24 14.53
C ILE A 117 -9.64 9.76 13.41
N GLY A 118 -8.52 10.41 13.76
CA GLY A 118 -7.52 10.88 12.80
C GLY A 118 -6.97 9.74 11.93
N PHE A 119 -6.66 8.59 12.54
CA PHE A 119 -6.22 7.40 11.83
C PHE A 119 -7.27 6.90 10.83
N VAL A 120 -8.52 6.72 11.25
CA VAL A 120 -9.61 6.24 10.38
C VAL A 120 -9.87 7.20 9.23
N ILE A 121 -9.89 8.51 9.47
CA ILE A 121 -10.08 9.51 8.42
C ILE A 121 -8.91 9.45 7.42
N SER A 122 -7.67 9.48 7.90
CA SER A 122 -6.48 9.42 7.04
C SER A 122 -6.45 8.14 6.21
N PHE A 123 -6.80 7.02 6.83
CA PHE A 123 -6.86 5.73 6.17
C PHE A 123 -7.95 5.67 5.10
N ALA A 124 -9.13 6.22 5.38
CA ALA A 124 -10.23 6.32 4.42
C ALA A 124 -9.85 7.19 3.20
N VAL A 125 -9.20 8.33 3.43
CA VAL A 125 -8.73 9.23 2.37
C VAL A 125 -7.66 8.53 1.51
N CYS A 126 -6.65 7.91 2.12
CA CYS A 126 -5.61 7.18 1.40
C CYS A 126 -6.20 6.02 0.57
N SER A 127 -7.18 5.32 1.14
CA SER A 127 -7.87 4.23 0.45
C SER A 127 -8.68 4.71 -0.75
N ALA A 128 -9.39 5.81 -0.61
CA ALA A 128 -10.15 6.44 -1.70
C ALA A 128 -9.22 6.86 -2.85
N ILE A 129 -8.07 7.46 -2.53
CA ILE A 129 -7.04 7.84 -3.51
C ILE A 129 -6.49 6.58 -4.22
N GLY A 130 -6.18 5.53 -3.47
CA GLY A 130 -5.69 4.26 -4.02
C GLY A 130 -6.69 3.61 -4.98
N ILE A 131 -7.98 3.60 -4.63
CA ILE A 131 -9.06 3.09 -5.48
C ILE A 131 -9.18 3.95 -6.76
N LEU A 132 -9.08 5.27 -6.64
CA LEU A 132 -9.16 6.18 -7.79
C LEU A 132 -8.00 5.92 -8.77
N ILE A 133 -6.77 5.83 -8.26
CA ILE A 133 -5.58 5.52 -9.08
C ILE A 133 -5.73 4.16 -9.77
N SER A 134 -6.21 3.15 -9.06
CA SER A 134 -6.44 1.80 -9.62
C SER A 134 -7.46 1.83 -10.77
N LYS A 135 -8.57 2.57 -10.60
CA LYS A 135 -9.58 2.73 -11.66
C LYS A 135 -9.02 3.48 -12.88
N LEU A 136 -8.20 4.51 -12.66
CA LEU A 136 -7.57 5.25 -13.75
C LEU A 136 -6.60 4.36 -14.54
N LYS A 137 -5.83 3.54 -13.84
CA LYS A 137 -4.90 2.58 -14.46
C LYS A 137 -5.65 1.52 -15.28
N GLU A 138 -6.70 0.93 -14.71
CA GLU A 138 -7.56 -0.04 -15.40
C GLU A 138 -8.19 0.56 -16.66
N LYS A 139 -8.69 1.80 -16.58
CA LYS A 139 -9.22 2.51 -17.74
C LYS A 139 -8.18 2.72 -18.85
N ALA A 140 -6.95 3.09 -18.45
CA ALA A 140 -5.85 3.28 -19.41
C ALA A 140 -5.42 1.96 -20.08
N GLU A 141 -5.38 0.85 -19.31
CA GLU A 141 -5.06 -0.48 -19.84
C GLU A 141 -6.16 -0.97 -20.79
N ASN A 142 -7.43 -0.80 -20.43
CA ASN A 142 -8.57 -1.17 -21.29
C ASN A 142 -8.57 -0.37 -22.61
N GLN A 143 -8.24 0.93 -22.58
CA GLN A 143 -8.10 1.74 -23.79
C GLN A 143 -6.97 1.25 -24.70
N LYS A 144 -5.82 0.87 -24.14
CA LYS A 144 -4.71 0.30 -24.91
C LYS A 144 -5.10 -1.03 -25.57
N MET A 145 -5.81 -1.89 -24.85
CA MET A 145 -6.30 -3.16 -25.41
C MET A 145 -7.32 -2.93 -26.53
N ALA A 146 -8.26 -1.99 -26.36
CA ALA A 146 -9.22 -1.65 -27.40
C ALA A 146 -8.56 -1.12 -28.67
N GLN A 147 -7.56 -0.22 -28.53
CA GLN A 147 -6.78 0.29 -29.66
C GLN A 147 -5.96 -0.80 -30.37
N ALA A 148 -5.39 -1.73 -29.62
CA ALA A 148 -4.67 -2.85 -30.20
C ALA A 148 -5.63 -3.76 -31.01
N LEU A 149 -6.80 -4.06 -30.47
CA LEU A 149 -7.81 -4.85 -31.15
C LEU A 149 -8.31 -4.18 -32.45
N GLU A 150 -8.54 -2.88 -32.41
CA GLU A 150 -8.95 -2.11 -33.59
C GLU A 150 -7.88 -2.11 -34.70
N ARG A 151 -6.61 -2.04 -34.33
CA ARG A 151 -5.48 -2.17 -35.30
C ARG A 151 -5.47 -3.54 -35.95
N PHE A 152 -5.59 -4.63 -35.19
CA PHE A 152 -5.65 -5.99 -35.74
C PHE A 152 -6.84 -6.19 -36.68
N GLN A 153 -8.02 -5.67 -36.33
CA GLN A 153 -9.20 -5.76 -37.20
C GLN A 153 -9.06 -4.96 -38.51
N ASN A 154 -8.34 -3.83 -38.48
CA ASN A 154 -8.10 -3.03 -39.66
C ASN A 154 -7.03 -3.65 -40.59
N GLU A 155 -6.02 -4.33 -40.04
CA GLU A 155 -5.03 -5.09 -40.80
C GLU A 155 -5.67 -6.29 -41.52
N GLU A 156 -6.56 -7.03 -40.83
CA GLU A 156 -7.28 -8.18 -41.39
C GLU A 156 -8.27 -7.81 -42.52
N LYS A 157 -8.75 -6.56 -42.55
CA LYS A 157 -9.65 -6.07 -43.62
C LYS A 157 -8.91 -5.54 -44.85
N THR A 158 -7.60 -5.38 -44.76
CA THR A 158 -6.78 -4.84 -45.85
C THR A 158 -6.00 -5.93 -46.62
N GLU A 159 -6.03 -7.18 -46.14
CA GLU A 159 -5.64 -8.39 -46.88
C GLU A 159 -6.86 -9.04 -47.61
#